data_fe66a80a8d908213e81a4621aa812999
#
_entry.id   fe66a80a8d908213e81a4621aa812999
#
_cell.length_a   1.000
_cell.length_b   1.000
_cell.length_c   1.000
_cell.angle_alpha   90.00
_cell.angle_beta   90.00
_cell.angle_gamma   90.00
#
_symmetry.space_group_name_H-M   'P 1'
#
loop_
_entity.id
_entity.type
_entity.pdbx_description
1 polymer ?
#
loop_
_entity_poly.entity_id
_entity_poly.type
_entity_poly.pdbx_seq_one_letter_code
_entity_poly.pdbx_strand_id
1 'polypeptide(L)'
;MRYYIIAGEASGDLHGSNLMRGLYAEDPEADIRFWGGGLMDAVYKEHQQGTGLVKDYKDGAVIGFTQILIHARAFAKRFSDCTTDILRWKPDVVILIDYPGFNFRVAEFAHKAGFKVFYYIAPKVWASRESRVKKLKAFVDKLFIVFPFEIPYFTKKGVDFIYKGNPLIDAIDNSEAFKETREEFLAKTGLPDRPMIALLAGSRNGEISSMMPTFMEFADKLHSIPEYSEYRFIVAAAPARSESDYTKYIGGREYVSVVFGQSYAVMRHAKAAVVNSGTASLECALIGTPQVVAYKGSNLNFQIAKSIIKIQYISLGNLILDRICFRELLQYYFTPDNVLNEVRRMIEDEEYRSTMLAGYQDIRDALGGEGASAAVAKAMIEELSM
;
A
#
# COMPACT_ATOMS: atom_id res chain seq x y z
N MET A 1 12.46 15.38 21.20
CA MET A 1 11.99 14.09 21.75
C MET A 1 12.66 12.91 21.02
N ARG A 2 12.64 11.70 21.60
CA ARG A 2 13.18 10.47 20.98
C ARG A 2 12.06 9.57 20.48
N TYR A 3 12.05 9.34 19.15
CA TYR A 3 11.00 8.58 18.46
C TYR A 3 11.59 7.28 17.90
N TYR A 4 11.06 6.13 18.30
CA TYR A 4 11.43 4.83 17.74
C TYR A 4 10.35 4.34 16.78
N ILE A 5 10.64 4.37 15.48
CA ILE A 5 9.64 4.10 14.43
C ILE A 5 9.87 2.72 13.82
N ILE A 6 8.81 1.90 13.64
CA ILE A 6 8.91 0.57 13.04
C ILE A 6 7.97 0.46 11.83
N ALA A 7 8.58 0.38 10.65
CA ALA A 7 7.95 0.09 9.37
C ALA A 7 8.56 -1.21 8.79
N GLY A 8 7.72 -2.19 8.48
CA GLY A 8 8.18 -3.52 8.08
C GLY A 8 8.05 -3.84 6.60
N GLU A 9 7.55 -2.91 5.78
CA GLU A 9 7.28 -3.10 4.35
C GLU A 9 7.50 -1.78 3.59
N ALA A 10 7.57 -1.83 2.26
CA ALA A 10 7.81 -0.66 1.41
C ALA A 10 6.77 0.46 1.59
N SER A 11 5.49 0.10 1.74
CA SER A 11 4.43 1.07 2.03
C SER A 11 4.63 1.74 3.40
N GLY A 12 5.09 0.98 4.39
CA GLY A 12 5.44 1.50 5.71
C GLY A 12 6.62 2.47 5.67
N ASP A 13 7.64 2.19 4.85
CA ASP A 13 8.79 3.07 4.61
C ASP A 13 8.34 4.42 4.00
N LEU A 14 7.44 4.37 3.02
CA LEU A 14 6.85 5.56 2.41
C LEU A 14 6.07 6.40 3.42
N HIS A 15 5.16 5.79 4.16
CA HIS A 15 4.39 6.52 5.18
C HIS A 15 5.23 6.97 6.36
N GLY A 16 6.24 6.18 6.74
CA GLY A 16 7.22 6.52 7.77
C GLY A 16 8.06 7.73 7.38
N SER A 17 8.50 7.81 6.13
CA SER A 17 9.27 8.96 5.64
C SER A 17 8.46 10.26 5.67
N ASN A 18 7.18 10.22 5.27
CA ASN A 18 6.29 11.38 5.33
C ASN A 18 5.97 11.78 6.78
N LEU A 19 5.76 10.81 7.68
CA LEU A 19 5.60 11.06 9.11
C LEU A 19 6.86 11.72 9.71
N MET A 20 8.05 11.23 9.37
CA MET A 20 9.31 11.79 9.86
C MET A 20 9.49 13.25 9.42
N ARG A 21 9.15 13.62 8.18
CA ARG A 21 9.14 15.02 7.74
C ARG A 21 8.24 15.89 8.62
N GLY A 22 7.03 15.38 8.93
CA GLY A 22 6.12 16.06 9.84
C GLY A 22 6.67 16.19 11.27
N LEU A 23 7.30 15.14 11.79
CA LEU A 23 7.91 15.18 13.12
C LEU A 23 9.07 16.17 13.20
N TYR A 24 9.95 16.21 12.20
CA TYR A 24 11.04 17.21 12.15
C TYR A 24 10.54 18.65 11.97
N ALA A 25 9.41 18.84 11.27
CA ALA A 25 8.81 20.17 11.15
C ALA A 25 8.24 20.70 12.46
N GLU A 26 7.65 19.82 13.29
CA GLU A 26 7.02 20.20 14.57
C GLU A 26 8.00 20.10 15.76
N ASP A 27 9.01 19.21 15.68
CA ASP A 27 10.08 19.01 16.67
C ASP A 27 11.44 18.99 15.95
N PRO A 28 12.05 20.18 15.68
CA PRO A 28 13.33 20.27 14.99
C PRO A 28 14.49 19.55 15.70
N GLU A 29 14.38 19.32 17.02
CA GLU A 29 15.34 18.57 17.82
C GLU A 29 14.96 17.08 17.97
N ALA A 30 14.05 16.58 17.11
CA ALA A 30 13.65 15.17 17.14
C ALA A 30 14.85 14.26 16.92
N ASP A 31 15.07 13.32 17.85
CA ASP A 31 16.02 12.23 17.70
C ASP A 31 15.26 10.99 17.26
N ILE A 32 15.45 10.57 16.00
CA ILE A 32 14.67 9.48 15.39
C ILE A 32 15.55 8.27 15.14
N ARG A 33 15.11 7.11 15.65
CA ARG A 33 15.69 5.79 15.40
C ARG A 33 14.64 4.87 14.80
N PHE A 34 14.97 4.12 13.75
CA PHE A 34 13.91 3.43 13.01
C PHE A 34 14.32 2.10 12.38
N TRP A 35 13.32 1.26 12.22
CA TRP A 35 13.28 0.13 11.28
C TRP A 35 12.47 0.59 10.06
N GLY A 36 13.04 0.53 8.88
CA GLY A 36 12.41 1.07 7.68
C GLY A 36 13.20 0.74 6.45
N GLY A 37 13.34 1.69 5.55
CA GLY A 37 14.09 1.54 4.30
C GLY A 37 14.72 2.85 3.82
N GLY A 38 14.99 2.89 2.52
CA GLY A 38 15.72 3.99 1.92
C GLY A 38 15.00 5.34 1.94
N LEU A 39 13.65 5.36 1.95
CA LEU A 39 12.90 6.62 2.00
C LEU A 39 13.00 7.27 3.39
N MET A 40 12.85 6.50 4.45
CA MET A 40 13.04 6.99 5.81
C MET A 40 14.51 7.40 6.05
N ASP A 41 15.48 6.62 5.53
CA ASP A 41 16.91 6.93 5.67
C ASP A 41 17.29 8.22 4.92
N ALA A 42 16.69 8.47 3.77
CA ALA A 42 16.88 9.73 3.03
C ALA A 42 16.40 10.93 3.86
N VAL A 43 15.19 10.87 4.42
CA VAL A 43 14.66 11.94 5.29
C VAL A 43 15.52 12.14 6.54
N TYR A 44 16.00 11.06 7.15
CA TYR A 44 16.91 11.16 8.30
C TYR A 44 18.17 11.95 7.95
N LYS A 45 18.79 11.65 6.81
CA LYS A 45 20.02 12.31 6.34
C LYS A 45 19.85 13.78 5.93
N GLU A 46 18.62 14.19 5.60
CA GLU A 46 18.28 15.60 5.37
C GLU A 46 18.37 16.44 6.66
N HIS A 47 18.18 15.81 7.83
CA HIS A 47 18.06 16.51 9.13
C HIS A 47 19.21 16.19 10.10
N GLN A 48 19.81 15.02 10.01
CA GLN A 48 20.82 14.55 10.96
C GLN A 48 22.01 13.87 10.26
N GLN A 49 23.18 13.89 10.92
CA GLN A 49 24.36 13.14 10.48
C GLN A 49 24.33 11.70 10.97
N GLY A 50 24.91 10.79 10.19
CA GLY A 50 24.97 9.36 10.52
C GLY A 50 23.79 8.56 9.99
N THR A 51 23.30 7.61 10.77
CA THR A 51 22.12 6.82 10.42
C THR A 51 21.26 6.51 11.64
N GLY A 52 19.96 6.80 11.54
CA GLY A 52 18.94 6.33 12.48
C GLY A 52 18.41 4.94 12.13
N LEU A 53 18.78 4.40 10.95
CA LEU A 53 18.35 3.10 10.46
C LEU A 53 19.01 1.97 11.26
N VAL A 54 18.20 1.24 11.99
CA VAL A 54 18.61 0.05 12.76
C VAL A 54 18.54 -1.20 11.91
N LYS A 55 17.48 -1.32 11.08
CA LYS A 55 17.21 -2.50 10.28
C LYS A 55 16.43 -2.14 9.02
N ASP A 56 16.94 -2.57 7.85
CA ASP A 56 16.21 -2.44 6.60
C ASP A 56 15.12 -3.53 6.50
N TYR A 57 13.91 -3.16 6.05
CA TYR A 57 12.82 -4.12 5.86
C TYR A 57 13.16 -5.17 4.80
N LYS A 58 14.00 -4.84 3.82
CA LYS A 58 14.47 -5.75 2.76
C LYS A 58 15.25 -6.94 3.31
N ASP A 59 15.95 -6.78 4.42
CA ASP A 59 16.71 -7.86 5.08
C ASP A 59 15.83 -9.01 5.58
N GLY A 60 14.52 -8.85 5.57
CA GLY A 60 13.55 -9.88 5.98
C GLY A 60 12.71 -10.44 4.83
N ALA A 61 12.84 -9.88 3.62
CA ALA A 61 11.99 -10.24 2.48
C ALA A 61 12.44 -11.51 1.73
N VAL A 62 13.63 -12.04 2.02
CA VAL A 62 14.24 -13.19 1.31
C VAL A 62 13.86 -14.52 1.97
N ILE A 63 12.57 -14.83 2.11
CA ILE A 63 12.23 -16.10 2.74
C ILE A 63 11.07 -16.77 2.00
N GLY A 64 11.41 -17.79 1.21
CA GLY A 64 10.45 -18.68 0.56
C GLY A 64 9.72 -19.60 1.54
N PHE A 65 8.59 -20.14 1.09
CA PHE A 65 7.55 -20.84 1.88
C PHE A 65 7.99 -22.17 2.56
N THR A 66 9.23 -22.63 2.41
CA THR A 66 9.65 -24.00 2.75
C THR A 66 10.35 -24.20 4.10
N GLN A 67 10.45 -23.17 4.98
CA GLN A 67 11.27 -23.32 6.20
C GLN A 67 10.66 -22.71 7.47
N ILE A 68 9.52 -23.22 7.93
CA ILE A 68 8.81 -22.75 9.13
C ILE A 68 9.69 -22.59 10.37
N LEU A 69 10.62 -23.50 10.62
CA LEU A 69 11.54 -23.44 11.77
C LEU A 69 12.61 -22.35 11.62
N ILE A 70 13.12 -22.11 10.42
CA ILE A 70 14.08 -21.04 10.14
C ILE A 70 13.39 -19.69 10.30
N HIS A 71 12.14 -19.58 9.86
CA HIS A 71 11.32 -18.39 10.04
C HIS A 71 11.09 -18.05 11.50
N ALA A 72 10.82 -19.05 12.34
CA ALA A 72 10.60 -18.82 13.77
C ALA A 72 11.87 -18.29 14.46
N ARG A 73 13.04 -18.85 14.12
CA ARG A 73 14.33 -18.37 14.66
C ARG A 73 14.69 -16.97 14.16
N ALA A 74 14.53 -16.71 12.87
CA ALA A 74 14.78 -15.39 12.29
C ALA A 74 13.83 -14.34 12.89
N PHE A 75 12.55 -14.67 13.06
CA PHE A 75 11.59 -13.81 13.71
C PHE A 75 11.96 -13.54 15.17
N ALA A 76 12.32 -14.57 15.93
CA ALA A 76 12.72 -14.45 17.33
C ALA A 76 13.97 -13.57 17.46
N LYS A 77 14.97 -13.76 16.59
CA LYS A 77 16.15 -12.90 16.56
C LYS A 77 15.80 -11.45 16.28
N ARG A 78 15.01 -11.18 15.21
CA ARG A 78 14.57 -9.81 14.88
C ARG A 78 13.82 -9.17 16.05
N PHE A 79 12.95 -9.93 16.71
CA PHE A 79 12.21 -9.43 17.87
C PHE A 79 13.16 -9.11 19.04
N SER A 80 14.12 -10.00 19.33
CA SER A 80 15.16 -9.77 20.35
C SER A 80 16.03 -8.55 20.03
N ASP A 81 16.48 -8.41 18.78
CA ASP A 81 17.30 -7.27 18.34
C ASP A 81 16.51 -5.97 18.54
N CYS A 82 15.24 -5.92 18.11
CA CYS A 82 14.37 -4.76 18.25
C CYS A 82 14.14 -4.37 19.70
N THR A 83 13.76 -5.34 20.54
CA THR A 83 13.45 -5.07 21.95
C THR A 83 14.69 -4.67 22.76
N THR A 84 15.84 -5.27 22.49
CA THR A 84 17.12 -4.89 23.09
C THR A 84 17.51 -3.47 22.73
N ASP A 85 17.30 -3.09 21.47
CA ASP A 85 17.62 -1.76 20.97
C ASP A 85 16.70 -0.70 21.61
N ILE A 86 15.39 -0.95 21.70
CA ILE A 86 14.42 -0.09 22.40
C ILE A 86 14.83 0.13 23.86
N LEU A 87 15.15 -0.94 24.59
CA LEU A 87 15.57 -0.84 26.00
C LEU A 87 16.86 -0.04 26.19
N ARG A 88 17.82 -0.18 25.26
CA ARG A 88 19.09 0.54 25.32
C ARG A 88 18.92 2.01 24.98
N TRP A 89 18.13 2.31 23.95
CA TRP A 89 18.00 3.68 23.45
C TRP A 89 16.99 4.51 24.25
N LYS A 90 16.00 3.87 24.89
CA LYS A 90 14.99 4.47 25.76
C LYS A 90 14.23 5.61 25.08
N PRO A 91 13.42 5.31 24.07
CA PRO A 91 12.60 6.30 23.38
C PRO A 91 11.53 6.91 24.29
N ASP A 92 11.06 8.11 23.98
CA ASP A 92 9.88 8.70 24.60
C ASP A 92 8.60 8.01 24.08
N VAL A 93 8.62 7.57 22.80
CA VAL A 93 7.51 6.84 22.17
C VAL A 93 8.02 5.82 21.16
N VAL A 94 7.30 4.68 21.09
CA VAL A 94 7.44 3.66 20.03
C VAL A 94 6.26 3.81 19.07
N ILE A 95 6.55 4.16 17.82
CA ILE A 95 5.57 4.35 16.75
C ILE A 95 5.59 3.14 15.82
N LEU A 96 4.47 2.43 15.73
CA LEU A 96 4.31 1.21 14.95
C LEU A 96 3.49 1.49 13.70
N ILE A 97 4.06 1.29 12.51
CA ILE A 97 3.38 1.55 11.24
C ILE A 97 2.94 0.22 10.64
N ASP A 98 1.61 0.00 10.51
CA ASP A 98 1.01 -1.23 9.97
C ASP A 98 1.73 -2.52 10.46
N TYR A 99 2.11 -3.45 9.60
CA TYR A 99 2.92 -4.67 9.87
C TYR A 99 2.47 -5.47 11.11
N PRO A 100 1.21 -5.86 11.21
CA PRO A 100 0.60 -6.33 12.46
C PRO A 100 1.19 -7.63 13.00
N GLY A 101 1.80 -8.47 12.15
CA GLY A 101 2.42 -9.73 12.57
C GLY A 101 3.56 -9.54 13.57
N PHE A 102 4.34 -8.50 13.39
CA PHE A 102 5.48 -8.12 14.23
C PHE A 102 5.08 -7.05 15.24
N ASN A 103 4.45 -5.99 14.78
CA ASN A 103 4.19 -4.80 15.56
C ASN A 103 3.30 -5.05 16.78
N PHE A 104 2.33 -5.98 16.75
CA PHE A 104 1.57 -6.34 17.97
C PHE A 104 2.41 -6.97 19.08
N ARG A 105 3.52 -7.66 18.75
CA ARG A 105 4.42 -8.21 19.77
C ARG A 105 5.31 -7.12 20.34
N VAL A 106 5.76 -6.19 19.48
CA VAL A 106 6.53 -5.03 19.94
C VAL A 106 5.65 -4.11 20.79
N ALA A 107 4.38 -3.87 20.42
CA ALA A 107 3.43 -3.10 21.21
C ALA A 107 3.28 -3.68 22.63
N GLU A 108 3.04 -4.99 22.72
CA GLU A 108 2.90 -5.68 24.02
C GLU A 108 4.17 -5.57 24.87
N PHE A 109 5.33 -5.73 24.23
CA PHE A 109 6.62 -5.60 24.92
C PHE A 109 6.87 -4.17 25.39
N ALA A 110 6.74 -3.18 24.49
CA ALA A 110 7.03 -1.78 24.78
C ALA A 110 6.11 -1.23 25.88
N HIS A 111 4.82 -1.54 25.80
CA HIS A 111 3.84 -1.16 26.81
C HIS A 111 4.19 -1.76 28.20
N LYS A 112 4.52 -3.07 28.27
CA LYS A 112 4.93 -3.73 29.52
C LYS A 112 6.25 -3.19 30.08
N ALA A 113 7.12 -2.67 29.22
CA ALA A 113 8.37 -2.03 29.61
C ALA A 113 8.20 -0.55 30.00
N GLY A 114 6.99 -0.01 29.95
CA GLY A 114 6.66 1.35 30.38
C GLY A 114 6.87 2.43 29.31
N PHE A 115 7.06 2.06 28.05
CA PHE A 115 7.13 3.01 26.93
C PHE A 115 5.75 3.39 26.43
N LYS A 116 5.57 4.64 25.97
CA LYS A 116 4.39 5.04 25.18
C LYS A 116 4.39 4.31 23.86
N VAL A 117 3.22 3.84 23.42
CA VAL A 117 3.04 3.08 22.18
C VAL A 117 1.98 3.75 21.33
N PHE A 118 2.38 4.27 20.17
CA PHE A 118 1.46 4.75 19.16
C PHE A 118 1.40 3.76 18.00
N TYR A 119 0.20 3.54 17.47
CA TYR A 119 0.01 2.68 16.31
C TYR A 119 -0.55 3.53 15.15
N TYR A 120 0.24 3.69 14.11
CA TYR A 120 -0.12 4.45 12.92
C TYR A 120 -0.45 3.52 11.76
N ILE A 121 -1.52 3.81 11.03
CA ILE A 121 -2.13 2.95 10.02
C ILE A 121 -2.64 1.66 10.68
N ALA A 122 -3.86 1.73 11.16
CA ALA A 122 -4.50 0.64 11.89
C ALA A 122 -4.45 -0.69 11.12
N PRO A 123 -4.13 -1.79 11.80
CA PRO A 123 -4.24 -3.10 11.16
C PRO A 123 -5.70 -3.37 10.78
N LYS A 124 -5.91 -4.01 9.62
CA LYS A 124 -7.25 -4.27 9.03
C LYS A 124 -8.08 -5.25 9.87
N VAL A 125 -8.27 -4.95 11.17
CA VAL A 125 -9.03 -5.78 12.13
C VAL A 125 -10.52 -5.82 11.81
N TRP A 126 -11.04 -4.82 11.12
CA TRP A 126 -12.40 -4.74 10.61
C TRP A 126 -12.68 -5.74 9.49
N ALA A 127 -11.67 -6.13 8.71
CA ALA A 127 -11.78 -7.12 7.64
C ALA A 127 -11.52 -8.54 8.15
N SER A 128 -10.62 -8.71 9.13
CA SER A 128 -10.26 -10.03 9.63
C SER A 128 -9.60 -9.95 11.01
N ARG A 129 -9.68 -11.04 11.80
CA ARG A 129 -9.00 -11.16 13.11
C ARG A 129 -9.43 -10.07 14.11
N GLU A 130 -10.72 -9.81 14.21
CA GLU A 130 -11.32 -8.85 15.15
C GLU A 130 -10.83 -9.01 16.60
N SER A 131 -10.45 -10.23 17.00
CA SER A 131 -9.85 -10.49 18.32
C SER A 131 -8.62 -9.65 18.64
N ARG A 132 -7.93 -9.11 17.60
CA ARG A 132 -6.78 -8.21 17.78
C ARG A 132 -7.16 -6.83 18.35
N VAL A 133 -8.43 -6.44 18.29
CA VAL A 133 -8.92 -5.21 18.96
C VAL A 133 -8.60 -5.22 20.44
N LYS A 134 -8.67 -6.40 21.09
CA LYS A 134 -8.27 -6.54 22.51
C LYS A 134 -6.82 -6.15 22.73
N LYS A 135 -5.93 -6.45 21.78
CA LYS A 135 -4.51 -6.08 21.87
C LYS A 135 -4.28 -4.59 21.66
N LEU A 136 -5.02 -3.97 20.73
CA LEU A 136 -5.00 -2.51 20.58
C LEU A 136 -5.38 -1.83 21.88
N LYS A 137 -6.48 -2.22 22.50
CA LYS A 137 -6.93 -1.66 23.79
C LYS A 137 -5.98 -1.90 24.95
N ALA A 138 -5.23 -2.99 24.93
CA ALA A 138 -4.37 -3.39 26.05
C ALA A 138 -2.96 -2.79 25.95
N PHE A 139 -2.45 -2.53 24.75
CA PHE A 139 -1.03 -2.27 24.55
C PHE A 139 -0.72 -1.05 23.66
N VAL A 140 -1.74 -0.33 23.19
CA VAL A 140 -1.57 0.86 22.36
C VAL A 140 -2.19 2.05 23.09
N ASP A 141 -1.40 3.05 23.39
CA ASP A 141 -1.86 4.25 24.09
C ASP A 141 -2.69 5.15 23.16
N LYS A 142 -2.31 5.24 21.86
CA LYS A 142 -3.07 5.98 20.87
C LYS A 142 -3.00 5.30 19.49
N LEU A 143 -4.17 5.13 18.87
CA LEU A 143 -4.31 4.60 17.51
C LEU A 143 -4.54 5.73 16.52
N PHE A 144 -3.73 5.81 15.45
CA PHE A 144 -3.92 6.76 14.35
C PHE A 144 -4.46 6.01 13.14
N ILE A 145 -5.75 6.21 12.87
CA ILE A 145 -6.48 5.58 11.76
C ILE A 145 -6.38 6.42 10.50
N VAL A 146 -6.56 5.79 9.33
CA VAL A 146 -6.37 6.45 8.03
C VAL A 146 -7.58 6.35 7.10
N PHE A 147 -8.62 5.60 7.48
CA PHE A 147 -9.84 5.48 6.68
C PHE A 147 -11.08 5.97 7.42
N PRO A 148 -11.97 6.74 6.78
CA PRO A 148 -13.18 7.27 7.42
C PRO A 148 -14.13 6.18 7.90
N PHE A 149 -14.22 5.03 7.23
CA PHE A 149 -15.03 3.89 7.66
C PHE A 149 -14.51 3.20 8.94
N GLU A 150 -13.28 3.47 9.34
CA GLU A 150 -12.71 2.99 10.59
C GLU A 150 -13.26 3.75 11.80
N ILE A 151 -13.69 5.00 11.62
CA ILE A 151 -14.22 5.85 12.69
C ILE A 151 -15.40 5.15 13.42
N PRO A 152 -16.53 4.83 12.75
CA PRO A 152 -17.65 4.16 13.41
C PRO A 152 -17.28 2.77 13.96
N TYR A 153 -16.35 2.06 13.30
CA TYR A 153 -15.88 0.77 13.76
C TYR A 153 -15.14 0.85 15.10
N PHE A 154 -14.12 1.69 15.21
CA PHE A 154 -13.34 1.82 16.44
C PHE A 154 -14.10 2.52 17.55
N THR A 155 -14.97 3.47 17.24
CA THR A 155 -15.92 4.07 18.21
C THR A 155 -16.78 2.99 18.85
N LYS A 156 -17.42 2.12 18.06
CA LYS A 156 -18.24 1.00 18.56
C LYS A 156 -17.44 0.01 19.41
N LYS A 157 -16.13 -0.15 19.14
CA LYS A 157 -15.24 -1.03 19.91
C LYS A 157 -14.67 -0.36 21.15
N GLY A 158 -14.88 0.93 21.36
CA GLY A 158 -14.31 1.69 22.47
C GLY A 158 -12.78 1.69 22.44
N VAL A 159 -12.18 1.82 21.26
CA VAL A 159 -10.75 2.04 21.05
C VAL A 159 -10.53 3.53 20.95
N ASP A 160 -9.57 4.07 21.68
CA ASP A 160 -9.18 5.47 21.54
C ASP A 160 -8.36 5.67 20.27
N PHE A 161 -8.78 6.62 19.42
CA PHE A 161 -8.12 6.86 18.13
C PHE A 161 -8.16 8.33 17.73
N ILE A 162 -7.25 8.67 16.80
CA ILE A 162 -7.21 9.95 16.11
C ILE A 162 -7.31 9.70 14.60
N TYR A 163 -8.11 10.50 13.90
CA TYR A 163 -8.19 10.55 12.44
C TYR A 163 -7.81 11.94 11.96
N LYS A 164 -6.81 12.03 11.07
CA LYS A 164 -6.32 13.29 10.49
C LYS A 164 -6.22 13.22 8.96
N GLY A 165 -7.00 12.33 8.32
CA GLY A 165 -6.92 12.07 6.88
C GLY A 165 -6.04 10.89 6.52
N ASN A 166 -5.78 10.72 5.21
CA ASN A 166 -5.03 9.59 4.69
C ASN A 166 -3.68 10.02 4.09
N PRO A 167 -2.55 9.52 4.61
CA PRO A 167 -1.21 9.90 4.16
C PRO A 167 -0.89 9.48 2.73
N LEU A 168 -1.73 8.65 2.10
CA LEU A 168 -1.53 8.22 0.72
C LEU A 168 -1.72 9.39 -0.25
N ILE A 169 -2.59 10.36 0.08
CA ILE A 169 -2.77 11.58 -0.72
C ILE A 169 -1.44 12.35 -0.77
N ASP A 170 -0.82 12.60 0.39
CA ASP A 170 0.50 13.27 0.45
C ASP A 170 1.55 12.52 -0.36
N ALA A 171 1.56 11.18 -0.27
CA ALA A 171 2.52 10.33 -0.97
C ALA A 171 2.37 10.40 -2.49
N ILE A 172 1.15 10.49 -2.99
CA ILE A 172 0.85 10.58 -4.42
C ILE A 172 1.14 11.97 -4.94
N ASP A 173 0.59 13.01 -4.32
CA ASP A 173 0.67 14.39 -4.79
C ASP A 173 2.12 14.92 -4.78
N ASN A 174 2.94 14.47 -3.83
CA ASN A 174 4.37 14.80 -3.76
C ASN A 174 5.28 13.86 -4.58
N SER A 175 4.72 12.87 -5.28
CA SER A 175 5.54 11.92 -6.05
C SER A 175 6.15 12.56 -7.29
N GLU A 176 7.35 12.11 -7.67
CA GLU A 176 8.01 12.53 -8.90
C GLU A 176 7.17 12.21 -10.16
N ALA A 177 6.33 11.17 -10.10
CA ALA A 177 5.44 10.81 -11.19
C ALA A 177 4.46 11.94 -11.61
N PHE A 178 4.15 12.87 -10.69
CA PHE A 178 3.29 14.03 -10.98
C PHE A 178 4.05 15.25 -11.50
N LYS A 179 5.37 15.24 -11.35
CA LYS A 179 6.26 16.30 -11.85
C LYS A 179 6.78 16.00 -13.25
N GLU A 180 6.96 14.70 -13.60
CA GLU A 180 7.50 14.31 -14.89
C GLU A 180 6.45 14.39 -16.02
N THR A 181 6.89 14.77 -17.20
CA THR A 181 6.06 14.73 -18.41
C THR A 181 5.98 13.32 -18.99
N ARG A 182 5.06 13.10 -19.94
CA ARG A 182 4.97 11.82 -20.66
C ARG A 182 6.25 11.52 -21.43
N GLU A 183 6.86 12.52 -22.03
CA GLU A 183 8.10 12.41 -22.82
C GLU A 183 9.26 11.95 -21.91
N GLU A 184 9.38 12.54 -20.72
CA GLU A 184 10.40 12.15 -19.73
C GLU A 184 10.19 10.73 -19.24
N PHE A 185 8.94 10.34 -18.96
CA PHE A 185 8.58 8.97 -18.60
C PHE A 185 8.96 7.97 -19.70
N LEU A 186 8.62 8.26 -20.96
CA LEU A 186 8.94 7.39 -22.10
C LEU A 186 10.46 7.30 -22.31
N ALA A 187 11.18 8.40 -22.16
CA ALA A 187 12.64 8.44 -22.26
C ALA A 187 13.32 7.58 -21.17
N LYS A 188 12.82 7.64 -19.93
CA LYS A 188 13.34 6.83 -18.80
C LYS A 188 13.07 5.34 -18.98
N THR A 189 11.94 4.98 -19.54
CA THR A 189 11.48 3.59 -19.63
C THR A 189 11.82 2.91 -20.95
N GLY A 190 12.17 3.68 -21.98
CA GLY A 190 12.39 3.17 -23.33
C GLY A 190 11.10 2.71 -24.03
N LEU A 191 9.94 3.06 -23.49
CA LEU A 191 8.65 2.68 -24.06
C LEU A 191 8.32 3.52 -25.30
N PRO A 192 7.66 2.94 -26.32
CA PRO A 192 7.17 3.70 -27.47
C PRO A 192 6.01 4.61 -27.06
N ASP A 193 5.89 5.76 -27.72
CA ASP A 193 4.74 6.66 -27.52
C ASP A 193 3.48 6.07 -28.16
N ARG A 194 2.81 5.22 -27.42
CA ARG A 194 1.56 4.53 -27.79
C ARG A 194 0.58 4.57 -26.63
N PRO A 195 -0.72 4.39 -26.87
CA PRO A 195 -1.69 4.22 -25.77
C PRO A 195 -1.30 3.03 -24.87
N MET A 196 -1.43 3.20 -23.56
CA MET A 196 -1.01 2.19 -22.59
C MET A 196 -2.16 1.72 -21.73
N ILE A 197 -2.14 0.42 -21.39
CA ILE A 197 -2.95 -0.20 -20.34
C ILE A 197 -2.00 -0.62 -19.22
N ALA A 198 -2.25 -0.15 -17.98
CA ALA A 198 -1.48 -0.53 -16.81
C ALA A 198 -1.95 -1.87 -16.26
N LEU A 199 -1.03 -2.77 -15.95
CA LEU A 199 -1.28 -4.09 -15.36
C LEU A 199 -0.56 -4.19 -14.02
N LEU A 200 -1.32 -4.24 -12.91
CA LEU A 200 -0.79 -4.31 -11.56
C LEU A 200 -1.13 -5.67 -10.94
N ALA A 201 -0.21 -6.62 -11.03
CA ALA A 201 -0.43 -8.01 -10.62
C ALA A 201 -0.31 -8.26 -9.11
N GLY A 202 0.01 -7.23 -8.32
CA GLY A 202 0.28 -7.34 -6.89
C GLY A 202 1.75 -7.47 -6.57
N SER A 203 2.07 -7.62 -5.28
CA SER A 203 3.45 -7.63 -4.76
C SER A 203 3.94 -9.00 -4.31
N ARG A 204 3.07 -9.99 -4.17
CA ARG A 204 3.39 -11.34 -3.69
C ARG A 204 3.45 -12.35 -4.84
N ASN A 205 4.35 -13.33 -4.74
CA ASN A 205 4.47 -14.38 -5.78
C ASN A 205 3.14 -15.06 -6.09
N GLY A 206 2.33 -15.35 -5.07
CA GLY A 206 1.01 -15.96 -5.25
C GLY A 206 0.02 -15.06 -6.00
N GLU A 207 0.08 -13.76 -5.79
CA GLU A 207 -0.72 -12.77 -6.51
C GLU A 207 -0.29 -12.73 -7.99
N ILE A 208 1.00 -12.51 -8.24
CA ILE A 208 1.56 -12.45 -9.60
C ILE A 208 1.23 -13.74 -10.38
N SER A 209 1.45 -14.91 -9.78
CA SER A 209 1.19 -16.19 -10.45
C SER A 209 -0.28 -16.43 -10.76
N SER A 210 -1.20 -15.86 -9.97
CA SER A 210 -2.63 -16.01 -10.20
C SER A 210 -3.20 -14.95 -11.16
N MET A 211 -2.56 -13.77 -11.26
CA MET A 211 -3.06 -12.66 -12.07
C MET A 211 -2.49 -12.68 -13.50
N MET A 212 -1.17 -12.91 -13.63
CA MET A 212 -0.46 -12.78 -14.91
C MET A 212 -1.01 -13.63 -16.05
N PRO A 213 -1.41 -14.91 -15.87
CA PRO A 213 -1.99 -15.68 -16.97
C PRO A 213 -3.22 -15.01 -17.59
N THR A 214 -4.16 -14.54 -16.75
CA THR A 214 -5.37 -13.85 -17.21
C THR A 214 -5.03 -12.50 -17.86
N PHE A 215 -4.03 -11.79 -17.34
CA PHE A 215 -3.56 -10.53 -17.94
C PHE A 215 -3.00 -10.75 -19.34
N MET A 216 -2.23 -11.80 -19.57
CA MET A 216 -1.65 -12.10 -20.88
C MET A 216 -2.72 -12.51 -21.89
N GLU A 217 -3.66 -13.38 -21.50
CA GLU A 217 -4.79 -13.74 -22.37
C GLU A 217 -5.68 -12.54 -22.71
N PHE A 218 -5.92 -11.65 -21.76
CA PHE A 218 -6.61 -10.38 -22.00
C PHE A 218 -5.84 -9.49 -22.98
N ALA A 219 -4.53 -9.35 -22.79
CA ALA A 219 -3.67 -8.55 -23.65
C ALA A 219 -3.68 -9.09 -25.10
N ASP A 220 -3.59 -10.42 -25.27
CA ASP A 220 -3.69 -11.07 -26.57
C ASP A 220 -5.03 -10.75 -27.27
N LYS A 221 -6.13 -10.89 -26.51
CA LYS A 221 -7.49 -10.61 -27.03
C LYS A 221 -7.65 -9.17 -27.46
N LEU A 222 -7.25 -8.20 -26.61
CA LEU A 222 -7.40 -6.78 -26.94
C LEU A 222 -6.51 -6.39 -28.11
N HIS A 223 -5.25 -6.86 -28.12
CA HIS A 223 -4.29 -6.56 -29.20
C HIS A 223 -4.72 -7.16 -30.55
N SER A 224 -5.47 -8.26 -30.57
CA SER A 224 -5.99 -8.86 -31.79
C SER A 224 -7.13 -8.06 -32.46
N ILE A 225 -7.70 -7.08 -31.77
CA ILE A 225 -8.72 -6.20 -32.29
C ILE A 225 -8.02 -5.03 -33.00
N PRO A 226 -8.29 -4.79 -34.31
CA PRO A 226 -7.53 -3.79 -35.09
C PRO A 226 -7.44 -2.40 -34.45
N GLU A 227 -8.52 -1.91 -33.87
CA GLU A 227 -8.62 -0.59 -33.24
C GLU A 227 -7.70 -0.46 -32.00
N TYR A 228 -7.27 -1.58 -31.42
CA TYR A 228 -6.41 -1.64 -30.22
C TYR A 228 -5.01 -2.20 -30.49
N SER A 229 -4.66 -2.53 -31.75
CA SER A 229 -3.37 -3.11 -32.10
C SER A 229 -2.15 -2.25 -31.73
N GLU A 230 -2.36 -0.92 -31.62
CA GLU A 230 -1.33 0.03 -31.21
C GLU A 230 -1.12 0.11 -29.68
N TYR A 231 -2.04 -0.45 -28.89
CA TYR A 231 -1.95 -0.38 -27.44
C TYR A 231 -0.78 -1.19 -26.92
N ARG A 232 -0.17 -0.71 -25.83
CA ARG A 232 0.90 -1.38 -25.09
C ARG A 232 0.40 -1.72 -23.69
N PHE A 233 0.77 -2.89 -23.22
CA PHE A 233 0.41 -3.38 -21.90
C PHE A 233 1.62 -3.28 -20.98
N ILE A 234 1.54 -2.46 -19.96
CA ILE A 234 2.67 -2.15 -19.11
C ILE A 234 2.46 -2.79 -17.74
N VAL A 235 3.21 -3.82 -17.45
CA VAL A 235 3.23 -4.45 -16.12
C VAL A 235 4.02 -3.56 -15.19
N ALA A 236 3.35 -2.91 -14.25
CA ALA A 236 3.99 -2.15 -13.17
C ALA A 236 4.50 -3.13 -12.11
N ALA A 237 5.81 -3.38 -12.14
CA ALA A 237 6.45 -4.35 -11.26
C ALA A 237 6.60 -3.81 -9.83
N ALA A 238 6.31 -4.67 -8.85
CA ALA A 238 6.47 -4.32 -7.44
C ALA A 238 7.97 -4.19 -7.07
N PRO A 239 8.35 -3.23 -6.20
CA PRO A 239 9.76 -2.91 -5.91
C PRO A 239 10.60 -4.08 -5.36
N ALA A 240 9.95 -5.04 -4.68
CA ALA A 240 10.61 -6.20 -4.09
C ALA A 240 10.68 -7.43 -5.02
N ARG A 241 10.38 -7.25 -6.32
CA ARG A 241 10.33 -8.33 -7.32
C ARG A 241 11.47 -8.21 -8.32
N SER A 242 11.74 -9.35 -8.97
CA SER A 242 12.70 -9.44 -10.07
C SER A 242 11.99 -9.52 -11.42
N GLU A 243 12.71 -9.23 -12.47
CA GLU A 243 12.21 -9.32 -13.85
C GLU A 243 11.71 -10.73 -14.19
N SER A 244 12.42 -11.78 -13.74
CA SER A 244 12.04 -13.18 -13.95
C SER A 244 10.69 -13.58 -13.34
N ASP A 245 10.20 -12.84 -12.34
CA ASP A 245 8.88 -13.07 -11.75
C ASP A 245 7.76 -12.81 -12.76
N TYR A 246 7.99 -11.94 -13.74
CA TYR A 246 7.02 -11.50 -14.74
C TYR A 246 7.29 -12.06 -16.15
N THR A 247 8.54 -12.04 -16.62
CA THR A 247 8.93 -12.36 -18.01
C THR A 247 8.55 -13.79 -18.40
N LYS A 248 8.54 -14.73 -17.47
CA LYS A 248 8.08 -16.12 -17.69
C LYS A 248 6.62 -16.22 -18.18
N TYR A 249 5.79 -15.18 -17.94
CA TYR A 249 4.40 -15.13 -18.40
C TYR A 249 4.24 -14.37 -19.72
N ILE A 250 5.14 -13.42 -20.00
CA ILE A 250 5.05 -12.52 -21.15
C ILE A 250 5.29 -13.29 -22.46
N GLY A 251 6.26 -14.21 -22.45
CA GLY A 251 6.64 -14.92 -23.68
C GLY A 251 7.21 -13.97 -24.73
N GLY A 252 6.87 -14.18 -26.00
CA GLY A 252 7.33 -13.36 -27.12
C GLY A 252 6.44 -12.15 -27.45
N ARG A 253 5.64 -11.63 -26.52
CA ARG A 253 4.71 -10.51 -26.75
C ARG A 253 5.43 -9.17 -26.75
N GLU A 254 5.75 -8.64 -27.91
CA GLU A 254 6.43 -7.34 -28.08
C GLU A 254 5.57 -6.14 -27.60
N TYR A 255 4.26 -6.33 -27.48
CA TYR A 255 3.32 -5.30 -27.00
C TYR A 255 3.16 -5.29 -25.47
N VAL A 256 3.89 -6.15 -24.75
CA VAL A 256 3.90 -6.20 -23.28
C VAL A 256 5.29 -5.83 -22.77
N SER A 257 5.36 -4.90 -21.83
CA SER A 257 6.61 -4.49 -21.18
C SER A 257 6.48 -4.52 -19.65
N VAL A 258 7.62 -4.68 -18.96
CA VAL A 258 7.70 -4.62 -17.50
C VAL A 258 8.46 -3.34 -17.12
N VAL A 259 7.89 -2.54 -16.22
CA VAL A 259 8.51 -1.32 -15.71
C VAL A 259 8.64 -1.40 -14.20
N PHE A 260 9.85 -1.16 -13.69
CA PHE A 260 10.19 -1.17 -12.28
C PHE A 260 10.30 0.22 -11.69
N GLY A 261 9.86 0.37 -10.44
CA GLY A 261 10.05 1.60 -9.67
C GLY A 261 9.24 2.81 -10.12
N GLN A 262 8.34 2.64 -11.10
CA GLN A 262 7.55 3.74 -11.67
C GLN A 262 6.05 3.44 -11.73
N SER A 263 5.51 2.73 -10.74
CA SER A 263 4.10 2.31 -10.76
C SER A 263 3.13 3.49 -10.87
N TYR A 264 3.40 4.60 -10.21
CA TYR A 264 2.56 5.80 -10.29
C TYR A 264 2.60 6.44 -11.68
N ALA A 265 3.78 6.54 -12.30
CA ALA A 265 3.92 7.06 -13.66
C ALA A 265 3.22 6.15 -14.68
N VAL A 266 3.38 4.82 -14.55
CA VAL A 266 2.66 3.84 -15.38
C VAL A 266 1.16 4.02 -15.29
N MET A 267 0.60 4.15 -14.07
CA MET A 267 -0.82 4.43 -13.87
C MET A 267 -1.21 5.77 -14.49
N ARG A 268 -0.48 6.85 -14.17
CA ARG A 268 -0.80 8.21 -14.63
C ARG A 268 -0.86 8.33 -16.15
N HIS A 269 0.02 7.65 -16.88
CA HIS A 269 0.09 7.73 -18.33
C HIS A 269 -0.73 6.67 -19.05
N ALA A 270 -1.41 5.77 -18.33
CA ALA A 270 -2.28 4.75 -18.89
C ALA A 270 -3.69 5.28 -19.19
N LYS A 271 -4.32 4.72 -20.24
CA LYS A 271 -5.73 4.98 -20.58
C LYS A 271 -6.70 4.25 -19.66
N ALA A 272 -6.28 3.09 -19.15
CA ALA A 272 -7.01 2.28 -18.18
C ALA A 272 -6.04 1.38 -17.42
N ALA A 273 -6.47 0.84 -16.29
CA ALA A 273 -5.69 -0.05 -15.46
C ALA A 273 -6.47 -1.32 -15.07
N VAL A 274 -5.78 -2.46 -15.00
CA VAL A 274 -6.26 -3.68 -14.39
C VAL A 274 -5.44 -3.92 -13.12
N VAL A 275 -6.07 -3.82 -11.96
CA VAL A 275 -5.39 -3.70 -10.69
C VAL A 275 -5.75 -4.84 -9.75
N ASN A 276 -4.75 -5.56 -9.23
CA ASN A 276 -4.98 -6.53 -8.15
C ASN A 276 -5.49 -5.81 -6.89
N SER A 277 -6.51 -6.39 -6.25
CA SER A 277 -7.11 -5.80 -5.04
C SER A 277 -6.08 -5.60 -3.92
N GLY A 278 -5.92 -4.35 -3.50
CA GLY A 278 -4.97 -3.93 -2.47
C GLY A 278 -4.90 -2.40 -2.40
N THR A 279 -3.84 -1.87 -1.80
CA THR A 279 -3.59 -0.43 -1.73
C THR A 279 -3.47 0.19 -3.12
N ALA A 280 -2.91 -0.55 -4.09
CA ALA A 280 -2.75 -0.10 -5.47
C ALA A 280 -4.07 0.33 -6.15
N SER A 281 -5.22 -0.25 -5.77
CA SER A 281 -6.52 0.18 -6.29
C SER A 281 -6.93 1.56 -5.78
N LEU A 282 -6.56 1.92 -4.56
CA LEU A 282 -6.77 3.26 -4.03
C LEU A 282 -5.78 4.24 -4.63
N GLU A 283 -4.52 3.85 -4.78
CA GLU A 283 -3.50 4.65 -5.48
C GLU A 283 -3.95 4.99 -6.90
N CYS A 284 -4.45 4.00 -7.65
CA CYS A 284 -4.94 4.17 -9.01
C CYS A 284 -6.13 5.16 -9.07
N ALA A 285 -7.06 5.09 -8.13
CA ALA A 285 -8.18 6.03 -8.03
C ALA A 285 -7.69 7.46 -7.71
N LEU A 286 -6.77 7.62 -6.76
CA LEU A 286 -6.22 8.92 -6.39
C LEU A 286 -5.35 9.55 -7.49
N ILE A 287 -4.71 8.73 -8.33
CA ILE A 287 -3.96 9.16 -9.53
C ILE A 287 -4.92 9.60 -10.64
N GLY A 288 -6.15 9.07 -10.66
CA GLY A 288 -7.17 9.43 -11.64
C GLY A 288 -7.22 8.51 -12.87
N THR A 289 -6.65 7.30 -12.78
CA THR A 289 -6.66 6.35 -13.89
C THR A 289 -7.89 5.44 -13.82
N PRO A 290 -8.74 5.39 -14.88
CA PRO A 290 -9.87 4.46 -14.92
C PRO A 290 -9.41 3.02 -14.68
N GLN A 291 -10.09 2.28 -13.80
CA GLN A 291 -9.63 0.95 -13.41
C GLN A 291 -10.73 -0.08 -13.27
N VAL A 292 -10.35 -1.33 -13.47
CA VAL A 292 -11.06 -2.50 -12.97
C VAL A 292 -10.20 -3.20 -11.93
N VAL A 293 -10.79 -3.51 -10.79
CA VAL A 293 -10.11 -4.25 -9.74
C VAL A 293 -10.34 -5.74 -9.92
N ALA A 294 -9.28 -6.52 -9.80
CA ALA A 294 -9.30 -7.95 -9.96
C ALA A 294 -8.72 -8.66 -8.72
N TYR A 295 -9.24 -9.84 -8.43
CA TYR A 295 -8.69 -10.69 -7.39
C TYR A 295 -8.89 -12.17 -7.72
N LYS A 296 -7.81 -12.94 -7.62
CA LYS A 296 -7.83 -14.40 -7.76
C LYS A 296 -6.92 -15.03 -6.70
N GLY A 297 -7.53 -15.75 -5.78
CA GLY A 297 -6.84 -16.53 -4.76
C GLY A 297 -7.12 -18.02 -4.92
N SER A 298 -6.57 -18.87 -4.04
CA SER A 298 -6.97 -20.28 -4.02
C SER A 298 -8.47 -20.40 -3.66
N ASN A 299 -9.18 -21.31 -4.33
CA ASN A 299 -10.62 -21.48 -4.11
C ASN A 299 -10.97 -21.77 -2.65
N LEU A 300 -10.12 -22.54 -1.95
CA LEU A 300 -10.30 -22.86 -0.54
C LEU A 300 -10.18 -21.59 0.33
N ASN A 301 -9.14 -20.79 0.12
CA ASN A 301 -8.94 -19.55 0.87
C ASN A 301 -10.04 -18.52 0.59
N PHE A 302 -10.54 -18.47 -0.64
CA PHE A 302 -11.65 -17.58 -0.99
C PHE A 302 -12.95 -17.97 -0.32
N GLN A 303 -13.31 -19.27 -0.30
CA GLN A 303 -14.52 -19.76 0.38
C GLN A 303 -14.44 -19.51 1.90
N ILE A 304 -13.28 -19.75 2.51
CA ILE A 304 -13.04 -19.44 3.92
C ILE A 304 -13.14 -17.93 4.16
N ALA A 305 -12.50 -17.12 3.32
CA ALA A 305 -12.57 -15.68 3.42
C ALA A 305 -14.01 -15.15 3.28
N LYS A 306 -14.77 -15.64 2.30
CA LYS A 306 -16.18 -15.28 2.07
C LYS A 306 -17.06 -15.60 3.28
N SER A 307 -16.77 -16.67 4.01
CA SER A 307 -17.54 -17.05 5.23
C SER A 307 -17.20 -16.20 6.46
N ILE A 308 -16.00 -15.62 6.51
CA ILE A 308 -15.48 -14.87 7.66
C ILE A 308 -15.59 -13.37 7.44
N ILE A 309 -15.38 -12.90 6.21
CA ILE A 309 -15.30 -11.49 5.84
C ILE A 309 -16.71 -10.99 5.53
N LYS A 310 -17.24 -10.13 6.38
CA LYS A 310 -18.56 -9.48 6.24
C LYS A 310 -18.47 -8.13 5.52
N ILE A 311 -17.55 -7.95 4.58
CA ILE A 311 -17.45 -6.72 3.81
C ILE A 311 -18.14 -6.89 2.45
N GLN A 312 -18.83 -5.83 2.03
CA GLN A 312 -19.55 -5.81 0.75
C GLN A 312 -18.62 -5.61 -0.44
N TYR A 313 -17.51 -4.92 -0.26
CA TYR A 313 -16.50 -4.60 -1.27
C TYR A 313 -15.12 -5.04 -0.81
N ILE A 314 -14.23 -5.41 -1.75
CA ILE A 314 -12.86 -5.79 -1.43
C ILE A 314 -11.85 -4.67 -1.71
N SER A 315 -12.20 -3.73 -2.58
CA SER A 315 -11.36 -2.56 -2.87
C SER A 315 -11.61 -1.43 -1.88
N LEU A 316 -10.52 -0.73 -1.53
CA LEU A 316 -10.58 0.36 -0.54
C LEU A 316 -11.47 1.52 -1.04
N GLY A 317 -11.42 1.85 -2.33
CA GLY A 317 -12.23 2.94 -2.89
C GLY A 317 -13.73 2.69 -2.76
N ASN A 318 -14.21 1.49 -3.11
CA ASN A 318 -15.63 1.12 -2.94
C ASN A 318 -16.03 1.04 -1.46
N LEU A 319 -15.11 0.58 -0.58
CA LEU A 319 -15.34 0.58 0.88
C LEU A 319 -15.45 1.98 1.46
N ILE A 320 -14.61 2.92 1.00
CA ILE A 320 -14.63 4.32 1.46
C ILE A 320 -15.97 4.98 1.11
N LEU A 321 -16.49 4.73 -0.10
CA LEU A 321 -17.73 5.32 -0.57
C LEU A 321 -18.99 4.54 -0.17
N ASP A 322 -18.84 3.32 0.33
CA ASP A 322 -19.92 2.35 0.56
C ASP A 322 -20.81 2.15 -0.67
N ARG A 323 -20.23 2.25 -1.88
CA ARG A 323 -20.87 2.05 -3.17
C ARG A 323 -19.88 1.59 -4.22
N ILE A 324 -20.37 1.04 -5.34
CA ILE A 324 -19.54 0.69 -6.49
C ILE A 324 -19.15 1.99 -7.22
N CYS A 325 -17.85 2.32 -7.16
CA CYS A 325 -17.23 3.36 -7.98
C CYS A 325 -16.59 2.75 -9.24
N PHE A 326 -15.96 1.59 -9.09
CA PHE A 326 -15.36 0.81 -10.15
C PHE A 326 -15.62 -0.67 -9.92
N ARG A 327 -15.64 -1.43 -11.01
CA ARG A 327 -16.00 -2.84 -10.98
C ARG A 327 -14.93 -3.71 -10.31
N GLU A 328 -15.38 -4.74 -9.55
CA GLU A 328 -14.54 -5.75 -8.93
C GLU A 328 -14.79 -7.11 -9.61
N LEU A 329 -13.77 -7.67 -10.24
CA LEU A 329 -13.79 -8.98 -10.88
C LEU A 329 -13.13 -10.02 -9.96
N LEU A 330 -13.94 -10.76 -9.23
CA LEU A 330 -13.49 -11.68 -8.17
C LEU A 330 -13.55 -13.12 -8.63
N GLN A 331 -12.47 -13.87 -8.42
CA GLN A 331 -12.40 -15.31 -8.62
C GLN A 331 -12.91 -15.75 -10.01
N TYR A 332 -14.11 -16.31 -10.07
CA TYR A 332 -14.73 -16.81 -11.30
C TYR A 332 -15.11 -15.71 -12.29
N TYR A 333 -15.29 -14.48 -11.82
CA TYR A 333 -15.57 -13.34 -12.69
C TYR A 333 -14.29 -12.69 -13.24
N PHE A 334 -13.13 -13.03 -12.70
CA PHE A 334 -11.85 -12.59 -13.25
C PHE A 334 -11.43 -13.49 -14.40
N THR A 335 -12.02 -13.22 -15.56
CA THR A 335 -11.73 -13.88 -16.84
C THR A 335 -11.19 -12.87 -17.85
N PRO A 336 -10.43 -13.31 -18.88
CA PRO A 336 -9.94 -12.41 -19.93
C PRO A 336 -11.06 -11.65 -20.63
N ASP A 337 -12.21 -12.27 -20.86
CA ASP A 337 -13.35 -11.63 -21.54
C ASP A 337 -14.02 -10.55 -20.67
N ASN A 338 -14.17 -10.80 -19.37
CA ASN A 338 -14.73 -9.79 -18.46
C ASN A 338 -13.77 -8.59 -18.29
N VAL A 339 -12.46 -8.84 -18.25
CA VAL A 339 -11.45 -7.78 -18.23
C VAL A 339 -11.49 -6.98 -19.53
N LEU A 340 -11.55 -7.67 -20.68
CA LEU A 340 -11.66 -7.06 -22.02
C LEU A 340 -12.86 -6.13 -22.11
N ASN A 341 -14.04 -6.64 -21.73
CA ASN A 341 -15.29 -5.88 -21.79
C ASN A 341 -15.23 -4.63 -20.90
N GLU A 342 -14.66 -4.75 -19.72
CA GLU A 342 -14.57 -3.62 -18.79
C GLU A 342 -13.54 -2.57 -19.25
N VAL A 343 -12.37 -3.00 -19.75
CA VAL A 343 -11.34 -2.09 -20.27
C VAL A 343 -11.87 -1.37 -21.51
N ARG A 344 -12.53 -2.06 -22.43
CA ARG A 344 -13.16 -1.42 -23.59
C ARG A 344 -14.19 -0.38 -23.16
N ARG A 345 -15.05 -0.72 -22.19
CA ARG A 345 -16.05 0.21 -21.67
C ARG A 345 -15.41 1.48 -21.09
N MET A 346 -14.32 1.35 -20.33
CA MET A 346 -13.58 2.51 -19.81
C MET A 346 -12.99 3.39 -20.91
N ILE A 347 -12.64 2.82 -22.06
CA ILE A 347 -12.04 3.54 -23.19
C ILE A 347 -13.11 4.14 -24.10
N GLU A 348 -14.17 3.39 -24.41
CA GLU A 348 -15.18 3.71 -25.43
C GLU A 348 -16.36 4.52 -24.87
N ASP A 349 -16.77 4.25 -23.60
CA ASP A 349 -17.94 4.87 -22.94
C ASP A 349 -17.50 6.07 -22.08
N GLU A 350 -17.67 7.28 -22.63
CA GLU A 350 -17.27 8.51 -21.96
C GLU A 350 -18.09 8.79 -20.70
N GLU A 351 -19.39 8.48 -20.70
CA GLU A 351 -20.27 8.68 -19.55
C GLU A 351 -19.84 7.75 -18.38
N TYR A 352 -19.57 6.48 -18.70
CA TYR A 352 -19.06 5.53 -17.72
C TYR A 352 -17.74 5.98 -17.10
N ARG A 353 -16.79 6.38 -17.96
CA ARG A 353 -15.49 6.88 -17.52
C ARG A 353 -15.63 8.14 -16.66
N SER A 354 -16.43 9.10 -17.07
CA SER A 354 -16.63 10.36 -16.36
C SER A 354 -17.29 10.11 -14.98
N THR A 355 -18.26 9.20 -14.92
CA THR A 355 -18.88 8.79 -13.65
C THR A 355 -17.85 8.15 -12.69
N MET A 356 -16.96 7.30 -13.20
CA MET A 356 -15.88 6.69 -12.42
C MET A 356 -14.93 7.76 -11.89
N LEU A 357 -14.50 8.70 -12.73
CA LEU A 357 -13.58 9.78 -12.33
C LEU A 357 -14.24 10.75 -11.31
N ALA A 358 -15.52 11.02 -11.42
CA ALA A 358 -16.26 11.77 -10.40
C ALA A 358 -16.26 11.04 -9.06
N GLY A 359 -16.45 9.71 -9.08
CA GLY A 359 -16.33 8.89 -7.88
C GLY A 359 -14.91 8.88 -7.27
N TYR A 360 -13.88 9.08 -8.06
CA TYR A 360 -12.50 9.23 -7.54
C TYR A 360 -12.34 10.55 -6.78
N GLN A 361 -13.00 11.62 -7.22
CA GLN A 361 -13.02 12.87 -6.48
C GLN A 361 -13.75 12.68 -5.14
N ASP A 362 -14.88 11.96 -5.12
CA ASP A 362 -15.59 11.63 -3.87
C ASP A 362 -14.69 10.82 -2.90
N ILE A 363 -13.86 9.88 -3.43
CA ILE A 363 -12.87 9.14 -2.61
C ILE A 363 -11.85 10.11 -2.00
N ARG A 364 -11.28 11.02 -2.82
CA ARG A 364 -10.29 12.00 -2.36
C ARG A 364 -10.88 12.90 -1.27
N ASP A 365 -12.09 13.40 -1.48
CA ASP A 365 -12.80 14.27 -0.53
C ASP A 365 -13.07 13.53 0.80
N ALA A 366 -13.49 12.28 0.74
CA ALA A 366 -13.73 11.45 1.91
C ALA A 366 -12.46 11.17 2.72
N LEU A 367 -11.30 11.14 2.08
CA LEU A 367 -10.01 10.91 2.72
C LEU A 367 -9.38 12.16 3.37
N GLY A 368 -9.93 13.35 3.13
CA GLY A 368 -9.61 14.57 3.89
C GLY A 368 -8.53 15.49 3.29
N GLY A 369 -8.12 15.28 2.02
CA GLY A 369 -7.18 16.19 1.34
C GLY A 369 -5.71 16.02 1.76
N GLU A 370 -4.88 17.01 1.41
CA GLU A 370 -3.43 17.04 1.66
C GLU A 370 -3.09 17.41 3.12
N GLY A 371 -1.87 17.07 3.55
CA GLY A 371 -1.33 17.44 4.87
C GLY A 371 -1.63 16.44 5.99
N ALA A 372 -2.20 15.26 5.67
CA ALA A 372 -2.54 14.25 6.67
C ALA A 372 -1.32 13.79 7.48
N SER A 373 -0.16 13.59 6.84
CA SER A 373 1.07 13.15 7.52
C SER A 373 1.59 14.17 8.52
N ALA A 374 1.56 15.47 8.16
CA ALA A 374 1.94 16.56 9.05
C ALA A 374 0.94 16.70 10.21
N ALA A 375 -0.37 16.62 9.92
CA ALA A 375 -1.42 16.69 10.94
C ALA A 375 -1.34 15.51 11.94
N VAL A 376 -0.95 14.32 11.49
CA VAL A 376 -0.70 13.16 12.35
C VAL A 376 0.52 13.40 13.22
N ALA A 377 1.64 13.89 12.66
CA ALA A 377 2.85 14.19 13.42
C ALA A 377 2.57 15.21 14.54
N LYS A 378 1.89 16.30 14.21
CA LYS A 378 1.45 17.31 15.19
C LYS A 378 0.60 16.69 16.30
N ALA A 379 -0.41 15.90 15.94
CA ALA A 379 -1.26 15.23 16.93
C ALA A 379 -0.49 14.23 17.81
N MET A 380 0.56 13.56 17.29
CA MET A 380 1.42 12.69 18.08
C MET A 380 2.21 13.49 19.14
N ILE A 381 2.73 14.66 18.76
CA ILE A 381 3.49 15.52 19.67
C ILE A 381 2.55 16.12 20.75
N GLU A 382 1.36 16.55 20.37
CA GLU A 382 0.33 17.01 21.32
C GLU A 382 0.00 15.93 22.35
N GLU A 383 -0.20 14.66 21.93
CA GLU A 383 -0.48 13.52 22.81
C GLU A 383 0.70 13.14 23.74
N LEU A 384 1.93 13.47 23.35
CA LEU A 384 3.11 13.24 24.18
C LEU A 384 3.34 14.35 25.20
N SER A 385 2.74 15.51 24.97
CA SER A 385 2.90 16.71 25.82
C SER A 385 1.82 16.78 26.91
N MET A 386 0.77 15.92 26.82
CA MET A 386 -0.28 15.77 27.84
C MET A 386 0.13 14.79 28.94
#